data_6ff862c953da78737b880ac317427012
#
_entry.id   6ff862c953da78737b880ac317427012
#
_cell.length_a   1.000
_cell.length_b   1.000
_cell.length_c   1.000
_cell.angle_alpha   90.00
_cell.angle_beta   90.00
_cell.angle_gamma   90.00
#
_symmetry.space_group_name_H-M   'P 1'
#
loop_
_entity.id
_entity.type
_entity.pdbx_description
1 polymer ?
#
loop_
_entity_poly.entity_id
_entity_poly.type
_entity_poly.pdbx_seq_one_letter_code
_entity_poly.pdbx_strand_id
1 'polypeptide(L)'
;MIGLSPSGNRPVRRVNDKRTLNLRDVRRRFDSAAASFDSADFVHAVTREGLFARLEPLVFAADSILDLGSATGSAERHLRKRFGRAHIVSLDISRDMLCQGMHKRSRISRFLYSRSSSVQADASNLPFADQSIDFVFSNLLLPCVDRPDLVFAEVARVLRKDGVFAFAALGPDSLLEISRAWGGVDDHAHVNRFPDMHDVGDGLVRCGLRDPVLDIDRLTVHYRNSEKLFADLTSVGARNALRQRNRSLVGKRRFRKMVDALNGDSGDDEIKLELELVYGHCWGGGAGLDPANYRIDASRIPLRRG
;
A
#
# COMPACT_ATOMS: atom_id res chain seq x y z
N MET A 1 38.14 21.56 36.90
CA MET A 1 37.32 20.35 36.75
C MET A 1 35.88 20.78 36.50
N ILE A 2 35.48 20.80 35.23
CA ILE A 2 34.12 21.16 34.82
C ILE A 2 33.48 19.87 34.32
N GLY A 3 32.51 19.37 35.11
CA GLY A 3 31.80 18.15 34.82
C GLY A 3 30.79 18.35 33.67
N LEU A 4 30.94 17.61 32.58
CA LEU A 4 29.95 17.50 31.50
C LEU A 4 28.92 16.44 31.92
N SER A 5 27.68 16.87 32.18
CA SER A 5 26.53 15.99 32.31
C SER A 5 26.17 15.33 31.00
N PRO A 6 25.82 14.03 30.95
CA PRO A 6 25.36 13.38 29.74
C PRO A 6 23.95 13.86 29.36
N SER A 7 23.81 14.31 28.15
CA SER A 7 22.54 14.71 27.52
C SER A 7 21.51 13.59 27.56
N GLY A 8 20.38 13.90 28.22
CA GLY A 8 19.28 12.99 28.42
C GLY A 8 18.71 12.44 27.12
N ASN A 9 18.62 11.15 27.08
CA ASN A 9 17.86 10.36 26.12
C ASN A 9 16.37 10.74 26.22
N ARG A 10 15.89 11.59 25.31
CA ARG A 10 14.46 11.91 25.24
C ARG A 10 13.73 10.63 24.81
N PRO A 11 12.79 10.12 25.63
CA PRO A 11 12.00 8.97 25.21
C PRO A 11 11.21 9.38 23.94
N VAL A 12 11.37 8.61 22.88
CA VAL A 12 10.52 8.68 21.70
C VAL A 12 9.07 8.62 22.20
N ARG A 13 8.34 9.71 22.11
CA ARG A 13 6.91 9.77 22.41
C ARG A 13 6.25 8.68 21.58
N ARG A 14 5.89 7.57 22.20
CA ARG A 14 4.92 6.64 21.63
C ARG A 14 3.64 7.44 21.46
N VAL A 15 3.40 7.93 20.25
CA VAL A 15 2.12 8.48 19.87
C VAL A 15 1.17 7.28 19.97
N ASN A 16 0.40 7.26 21.04
CA ASN A 16 -0.66 6.26 21.25
C ASN A 16 -1.78 6.62 20.27
N ASP A 17 -1.51 6.36 18.98
CA ASP A 17 -2.45 6.68 17.92
C ASP A 17 -3.59 5.66 17.97
N LYS A 18 -4.69 6.08 18.57
CA LYS A 18 -5.91 5.30 18.72
C LYS A 18 -6.62 5.00 17.39
N ARG A 19 -6.06 5.43 16.25
CA ARG A 19 -6.63 5.29 14.90
C ARG A 19 -6.16 4.02 14.22
N THR A 20 -6.48 2.88 14.81
CA THR A 20 -6.14 1.58 14.23
C THR A 20 -7.25 1.08 13.32
N LEU A 21 -6.88 0.33 12.28
CA LEU A 21 -7.81 -0.33 11.37
C LEU A 21 -8.43 -1.58 12.02
N ASN A 22 -9.65 -1.90 11.62
CA ASN A 22 -10.27 -3.18 11.95
C ASN A 22 -10.14 -4.13 10.74
N LEU A 23 -9.26 -5.10 10.83
CA LEU A 23 -8.97 -6.04 9.75
C LEU A 23 -10.21 -6.81 9.26
N ARG A 24 -11.14 -7.15 10.17
CA ARG A 24 -12.41 -7.81 9.79
C ARG A 24 -13.30 -6.89 8.96
N ASP A 25 -13.30 -5.59 9.28
CA ASP A 25 -14.06 -4.60 8.53
C ASP A 25 -13.39 -4.30 7.18
N VAL A 26 -12.05 -4.27 7.12
CA VAL A 26 -11.27 -4.17 5.87
C VAL A 26 -11.66 -5.33 4.96
N ARG A 27 -11.49 -6.57 5.43
CA ARG A 27 -11.85 -7.77 4.64
C ARG A 27 -13.29 -7.72 4.14
N ARG A 28 -14.27 -7.49 5.04
CA ARG A 28 -15.70 -7.45 4.67
C ARG A 28 -16.00 -6.42 3.58
N ARG A 29 -15.29 -5.28 3.56
CA ARG A 29 -15.49 -4.26 2.54
C ARG A 29 -14.98 -4.68 1.19
N PHE A 30 -13.80 -5.28 1.16
CA PHE A 30 -13.26 -5.83 -0.07
C PHE A 30 -14.09 -7.02 -0.57
N ASP A 31 -14.56 -7.91 0.30
CA ASP A 31 -15.51 -8.97 -0.08
C ASP A 31 -16.78 -8.37 -0.72
N SER A 32 -17.37 -7.33 -0.11
CA SER A 32 -18.56 -6.65 -0.64
C SER A 32 -18.30 -5.88 -1.94
N ALA A 33 -17.08 -5.38 -2.16
CA ALA A 33 -16.69 -4.61 -3.33
C ALA A 33 -16.26 -5.47 -4.52
N ALA A 34 -16.03 -6.77 -4.34
CA ALA A 34 -15.39 -7.63 -5.33
C ALA A 34 -16.06 -7.61 -6.71
N ALA A 35 -17.38 -7.55 -6.77
CA ALA A 35 -18.14 -7.52 -8.02
C ALA A 35 -18.08 -6.16 -8.74
N SER A 36 -17.88 -5.06 -8.00
CA SER A 36 -17.87 -3.68 -8.53
C SER A 36 -16.47 -3.08 -8.67
N PHE A 37 -15.45 -3.71 -8.09
CA PHE A 37 -14.11 -3.16 -7.95
C PHE A 37 -13.54 -2.65 -9.29
N ASP A 38 -13.57 -3.48 -10.33
CA ASP A 38 -12.99 -3.13 -11.63
C ASP A 38 -13.71 -2.01 -12.38
N SER A 39 -14.94 -1.70 -12.00
CA SER A 39 -15.69 -0.59 -12.61
C SER A 39 -15.28 0.79 -12.07
N ALA A 40 -14.52 0.82 -10.97
CA ALA A 40 -14.10 2.03 -10.29
C ALA A 40 -12.60 2.01 -9.90
N ASP A 41 -11.80 1.06 -10.43
CA ASP A 41 -10.38 0.85 -10.06
C ASP A 41 -9.40 1.82 -10.77
N PHE A 42 -9.88 2.93 -11.32
CA PHE A 42 -9.06 3.84 -12.12
C PHE A 42 -7.82 4.38 -11.38
N VAL A 43 -7.92 4.67 -10.06
CA VAL A 43 -6.77 5.05 -9.24
C VAL A 43 -5.78 3.89 -9.16
N HIS A 44 -6.27 2.66 -8.94
CA HIS A 44 -5.42 1.46 -8.92
C HIS A 44 -4.78 1.21 -10.29
N ALA A 45 -5.46 1.53 -11.38
CA ALA A 45 -4.92 1.42 -12.73
C ALA A 45 -3.78 2.42 -12.94
N VAL A 46 -3.99 3.70 -12.60
CA VAL A 46 -2.97 4.75 -12.69
C VAL A 46 -1.74 4.40 -11.84
N THR A 47 -1.94 4.00 -10.58
CA THR A 47 -0.82 3.63 -9.69
C THR A 47 -0.10 2.38 -10.17
N ARG A 48 -0.81 1.40 -10.71
CA ARG A 48 -0.21 0.20 -11.30
C ARG A 48 0.68 0.53 -12.49
N GLU A 49 0.18 1.31 -13.44
CA GLU A 49 0.97 1.76 -14.60
C GLU A 49 2.19 2.59 -14.16
N GLY A 50 2.00 3.53 -13.23
CA GLY A 50 3.08 4.34 -12.68
C GLY A 50 4.16 3.51 -11.99
N LEU A 51 3.78 2.44 -11.26
CA LEU A 51 4.72 1.53 -10.62
C LEU A 51 5.48 0.70 -11.66
N PHE A 52 4.82 0.17 -12.70
CA PHE A 52 5.49 -0.57 -13.77
C PHE A 52 6.45 0.32 -14.57
N ALA A 53 6.11 1.58 -14.83
CA ALA A 53 7.00 2.53 -15.48
C ALA A 53 8.30 2.75 -14.69
N ARG A 54 8.20 2.84 -13.35
CA ARG A 54 9.37 2.99 -12.46
C ARG A 54 10.21 1.73 -12.34
N LEU A 55 9.61 0.58 -12.59
CA LEU A 55 10.33 -0.70 -12.65
C LEU A 55 11.05 -0.93 -13.98
N GLU A 56 10.68 -0.22 -15.05
CA GLU A 56 11.22 -0.44 -16.39
C GLU A 56 12.77 -0.37 -16.47
N PRO A 57 13.44 0.61 -15.80
CA PRO A 57 14.89 0.70 -15.78
C PRO A 57 15.59 -0.40 -14.96
N LEU A 58 14.88 -1.11 -14.09
CA LEU A 58 15.47 -2.11 -13.22
C LEU A 58 15.68 -3.43 -13.97
N VAL A 59 16.91 -3.92 -13.95
CA VAL A 59 17.27 -5.20 -14.58
C VAL A 59 17.34 -6.28 -13.50
N PHE A 60 16.35 -7.16 -13.45
CA PHE A 60 16.30 -8.32 -12.57
C PHE A 60 15.44 -9.42 -13.20
N ALA A 61 15.69 -10.66 -12.80
CA ALA A 61 14.90 -11.82 -13.18
C ALA A 61 14.00 -12.26 -12.02
N ALA A 62 12.85 -12.83 -12.33
CA ALA A 62 11.96 -13.40 -11.34
C ALA A 62 11.28 -14.64 -11.89
N ASP A 63 11.45 -15.78 -11.23
CA ASP A 63 10.74 -17.04 -11.50
C ASP A 63 9.56 -17.25 -10.56
N SER A 64 9.59 -16.64 -9.37
CA SER A 64 8.52 -16.64 -8.37
C SER A 64 8.12 -15.22 -8.00
N ILE A 65 6.86 -14.88 -8.24
CA ILE A 65 6.31 -13.52 -8.04
C ILE A 65 5.13 -13.61 -7.09
N LEU A 66 5.12 -12.74 -6.09
CA LEU A 66 3.99 -12.52 -5.20
C LEU A 66 3.30 -11.19 -5.55
N ASP A 67 2.06 -11.26 -6.02
CA ASP A 67 1.16 -10.10 -6.15
C ASP A 67 0.43 -9.92 -4.82
N LEU A 68 0.94 -9.04 -3.96
CA LEU A 68 0.56 -8.86 -2.57
C LEU A 68 -0.54 -7.80 -2.43
N GLY A 69 -1.73 -8.22 -2.02
CA GLY A 69 -2.94 -7.39 -2.08
C GLY A 69 -3.48 -7.32 -3.50
N SER A 70 -3.55 -8.46 -4.18
CA SER A 70 -3.82 -8.57 -5.61
C SER A 70 -5.22 -8.13 -6.03
N ALA A 71 -6.16 -7.99 -5.10
CA ALA A 71 -7.58 -7.75 -5.36
C ALA A 71 -8.10 -8.71 -6.45
N THR A 72 -8.60 -8.19 -7.57
CA THR A 72 -9.11 -8.98 -8.69
C THR A 72 -8.03 -9.44 -9.69
N GLY A 73 -6.72 -9.28 -9.35
CA GLY A 73 -5.60 -9.78 -10.15
C GLY A 73 -5.27 -8.94 -11.38
N SER A 74 -5.61 -7.66 -11.39
CA SER A 74 -5.41 -6.77 -12.55
C SER A 74 -3.93 -6.55 -12.90
N ALA A 75 -2.98 -6.79 -11.98
CA ALA A 75 -1.54 -6.69 -12.23
C ALA A 75 -0.99 -7.90 -13.01
N GLU A 76 -1.65 -9.07 -12.99
CA GLU A 76 -1.13 -10.32 -13.57
C GLU A 76 -0.73 -10.16 -15.04
N ARG A 77 -1.51 -9.44 -15.83
CA ARG A 77 -1.20 -9.22 -17.26
C ARG A 77 0.14 -8.51 -17.46
N HIS A 78 0.43 -7.49 -16.65
CA HIS A 78 1.68 -6.73 -16.70
C HIS A 78 2.87 -7.58 -16.23
N LEU A 79 2.67 -8.30 -15.13
CA LEU A 79 3.67 -9.23 -14.61
C LEU A 79 4.03 -10.31 -15.63
N ARG A 80 3.02 -10.89 -16.32
CA ARG A 80 3.24 -11.85 -17.40
C ARG A 80 3.98 -11.26 -18.60
N LYS A 81 3.63 -10.04 -18.99
CA LYS A 81 4.31 -9.35 -20.09
C LYS A 81 5.81 -9.18 -19.80
N ARG A 82 6.17 -8.89 -18.54
CA ARG A 82 7.56 -8.64 -18.16
C ARG A 82 8.33 -9.91 -17.84
N PHE A 83 7.74 -10.85 -17.13
CA PHE A 83 8.44 -12.02 -16.57
C PHE A 83 8.03 -13.35 -17.20
N GLY A 84 7.25 -13.33 -18.26
CA GLY A 84 6.95 -14.49 -19.11
C GLY A 84 6.47 -15.74 -18.37
N ARG A 85 7.40 -16.65 -18.02
CA ARG A 85 7.11 -17.96 -17.43
C ARG A 85 7.12 -18.00 -15.90
N ALA A 86 7.28 -16.86 -15.23
CA ALA A 86 7.30 -16.82 -13.77
C ALA A 86 6.03 -17.45 -13.16
N HIS A 87 6.15 -18.08 -12.01
CA HIS A 87 5.01 -18.47 -11.19
C HIS A 87 4.49 -17.25 -10.44
N ILE A 88 3.24 -16.86 -10.69
CA ILE A 88 2.61 -15.71 -10.04
C ILE A 88 1.62 -16.21 -9.00
N VAL A 89 1.82 -15.78 -7.76
CA VAL A 89 0.90 -16.02 -6.65
C VAL A 89 0.14 -14.74 -6.35
N SER A 90 -1.16 -14.73 -6.61
CA SER A 90 -2.06 -13.65 -6.22
C SER A 90 -2.49 -13.88 -4.77
N LEU A 91 -2.13 -12.97 -3.85
CA LEU A 91 -2.51 -13.05 -2.46
C LEU A 91 -3.39 -11.88 -2.07
N ASP A 92 -4.52 -12.17 -1.42
CA ASP A 92 -5.41 -11.15 -0.86
C ASP A 92 -6.10 -11.68 0.41
N ILE A 93 -6.49 -10.77 1.30
CA ILE A 93 -7.28 -11.11 2.48
C ILE A 93 -8.73 -11.42 2.13
N SER A 94 -9.24 -10.85 1.03
CA SER A 94 -10.59 -11.05 0.52
C SER A 94 -10.66 -12.26 -0.41
N ARG A 95 -11.42 -13.27 0.01
CA ARG A 95 -11.69 -14.43 -0.82
C ARG A 95 -12.48 -14.06 -2.08
N ASP A 96 -13.44 -13.15 -1.95
CA ASP A 96 -14.34 -12.80 -3.05
C ASP A 96 -13.61 -12.03 -4.15
N MET A 97 -12.60 -11.19 -3.78
CA MET A 97 -11.68 -10.58 -4.76
C MET A 97 -10.92 -11.64 -5.55
N LEU A 98 -10.31 -12.61 -4.88
CA LEU A 98 -9.59 -13.69 -5.54
C LEU A 98 -10.50 -14.54 -6.44
N CYS A 99 -11.73 -14.87 -5.98
CA CYS A 99 -12.71 -15.57 -6.79
C CYS A 99 -13.09 -14.78 -8.04
N GLN A 100 -13.32 -13.47 -7.91
CA GLN A 100 -13.62 -12.61 -9.05
C GLN A 100 -12.46 -12.59 -10.06
N GLY A 101 -11.21 -12.51 -9.60
CA GLY A 101 -10.03 -12.63 -10.44
C GLY A 101 -9.95 -13.96 -11.19
N MET A 102 -10.25 -15.08 -10.52
CA MET A 102 -10.27 -16.40 -11.14
C MET A 102 -11.38 -16.53 -12.19
N HIS A 103 -12.54 -15.92 -11.98
CA HIS A 103 -13.65 -15.97 -12.94
C HIS A 103 -13.31 -15.21 -14.25
N LYS A 104 -12.53 -14.13 -14.17
CA LYS A 104 -12.10 -13.37 -15.35
C LYS A 104 -11.15 -14.13 -16.27
N ARG A 105 -10.44 -15.12 -15.75
CA ARG A 105 -9.53 -15.95 -16.54
C ARG A 105 -10.35 -16.83 -17.46
N SER A 106 -10.28 -16.59 -18.78
CA SER A 106 -10.93 -17.48 -19.77
C SER A 106 -10.37 -18.90 -19.67
N ARG A 107 -11.11 -19.92 -20.21
CA ARG A 107 -10.62 -21.31 -20.25
C ARG A 107 -9.30 -21.42 -21.01
N ILE A 108 -9.12 -20.66 -22.08
CA ILE A 108 -7.90 -20.61 -22.90
C ILE A 108 -6.78 -19.95 -22.09
N SER A 109 -7.04 -18.84 -21.41
CA SER A 109 -6.04 -18.19 -20.57
C SER A 109 -5.63 -19.04 -19.37
N ARG A 110 -6.53 -19.85 -18.78
CA ARG A 110 -6.18 -20.80 -17.73
C ARG A 110 -5.16 -21.85 -18.14
N PHE A 111 -5.22 -22.31 -19.39
CA PHE A 111 -4.21 -23.22 -19.92
C PHE A 111 -2.87 -22.52 -20.18
N LEU A 112 -2.90 -21.31 -20.74
CA LEU A 112 -1.71 -20.48 -20.97
C LEU A 112 -1.10 -19.96 -19.64
N TYR A 113 -1.91 -19.74 -18.60
CA TYR A 113 -1.53 -19.27 -17.27
C TYR A 113 -1.49 -20.39 -16.24
N SER A 114 -1.08 -21.60 -16.63
CA SER A 114 -0.99 -22.76 -15.72
C SER A 114 -0.04 -22.54 -14.52
N ARG A 115 0.74 -21.47 -14.54
CA ARG A 115 1.68 -21.06 -13.48
C ARG A 115 1.14 -19.92 -12.61
N SER A 116 -0.15 -19.80 -12.42
CA SER A 116 -0.76 -18.82 -11.51
C SER A 116 -1.53 -19.56 -10.44
N SER A 117 -1.36 -19.12 -9.19
CA SER A 117 -2.13 -19.59 -8.03
C SER A 117 -2.72 -18.41 -7.27
N SER A 118 -3.74 -18.70 -6.43
CA SER A 118 -4.36 -17.70 -5.58
C SER A 118 -4.36 -18.19 -4.14
N VAL A 119 -3.96 -17.33 -3.20
CA VAL A 119 -3.84 -17.64 -1.79
C VAL A 119 -4.58 -16.60 -0.98
N GLN A 120 -5.53 -17.02 -0.15
CA GLN A 120 -6.16 -16.14 0.82
C GLN A 120 -5.34 -16.11 2.10
N ALA A 121 -4.70 -14.95 2.39
CA ALA A 121 -3.92 -14.77 3.61
C ALA A 121 -3.84 -13.28 4.01
N ASP A 122 -3.36 -13.05 5.24
CA ASP A 122 -3.00 -11.74 5.75
C ASP A 122 -1.57 -11.39 5.31
N ALA A 123 -1.36 -10.20 4.78
CA ALA A 123 -0.05 -9.71 4.36
C ALA A 123 0.96 -9.60 5.52
N SER A 124 0.49 -9.50 6.77
CA SER A 124 1.32 -9.50 7.97
C SER A 124 1.70 -10.89 8.48
N ASN A 125 1.26 -11.97 7.79
CA ASN A 125 1.58 -13.36 8.13
C ASN A 125 1.52 -14.21 6.85
N LEU A 126 2.58 -14.18 6.05
CA LEU A 126 2.64 -14.79 4.73
C LEU A 126 2.89 -16.31 4.82
N PRO A 127 2.07 -17.15 4.15
CA PRO A 127 2.20 -18.61 4.20
C PRO A 127 3.26 -19.14 3.23
N PHE A 128 4.42 -18.48 3.17
CA PHE A 128 5.54 -18.85 2.32
C PHE A 128 6.80 -19.08 3.15
N ALA A 129 7.67 -19.96 2.65
CA ALA A 129 8.97 -20.19 3.26
C ALA A 129 9.88 -18.94 3.13
N ASP A 130 10.87 -18.86 4.01
CA ASP A 130 11.89 -17.84 3.94
C ASP A 130 12.63 -17.91 2.60
N GLN A 131 12.96 -16.76 2.04
CA GLN A 131 13.76 -16.63 0.81
C GLN A 131 13.23 -17.50 -0.36
N SER A 132 11.91 -17.52 -0.54
CA SER A 132 11.24 -18.31 -1.57
C SER A 132 10.72 -17.51 -2.76
N ILE A 133 10.65 -16.19 -2.63
CA ILE A 133 10.07 -15.26 -3.62
C ILE A 133 11.16 -14.37 -4.22
N ASP A 134 11.19 -14.23 -5.55
CA ASP A 134 12.13 -13.36 -6.26
C ASP A 134 11.62 -11.93 -6.38
N PHE A 135 10.30 -11.75 -6.53
CA PHE A 135 9.69 -10.45 -6.70
C PHE A 135 8.37 -10.35 -5.94
N VAL A 136 8.23 -9.32 -5.11
CA VAL A 136 6.97 -8.94 -4.47
C VAL A 136 6.48 -7.64 -5.09
N PHE A 137 5.30 -7.68 -5.68
CA PHE A 137 4.59 -6.53 -6.24
C PHE A 137 3.40 -6.20 -5.35
N SER A 138 3.18 -4.93 -5.01
CA SER A 138 2.06 -4.51 -4.18
C SER A 138 1.53 -3.15 -4.62
N ASN A 139 0.25 -3.08 -4.97
CA ASN A 139 -0.37 -1.84 -5.44
C ASN A 139 -1.49 -1.41 -4.50
N LEU A 140 -1.29 -0.31 -3.76
CA LEU A 140 -2.25 0.29 -2.82
C LEU A 140 -2.74 -0.64 -1.68
N LEU A 141 -1.92 -1.60 -1.27
CA LEU A 141 -2.20 -2.42 -0.08
C LEU A 141 -1.97 -1.63 1.22
N LEU A 142 -0.85 -0.90 1.32
CA LEU A 142 -0.41 -0.26 2.57
C LEU A 142 -1.46 0.67 3.20
N PRO A 143 -2.29 1.42 2.45
CA PRO A 143 -3.40 2.20 3.00
C PRO A 143 -4.44 1.39 3.79
N CYS A 144 -4.48 0.07 3.58
CA CYS A 144 -5.43 -0.86 4.21
C CYS A 144 -4.80 -1.69 5.33
N VAL A 145 -3.54 -1.43 5.68
CA VAL A 145 -2.76 -2.17 6.67
C VAL A 145 -2.63 -1.36 7.96
N ASP A 146 -2.92 -2.00 9.10
CA ASP A 146 -2.79 -1.37 10.43
C ASP A 146 -1.32 -1.25 10.89
N ARG A 147 -0.50 -2.24 10.56
CA ARG A 147 0.89 -2.41 10.96
C ARG A 147 1.79 -2.66 9.75
N PRO A 148 2.17 -1.61 8.99
CA PRO A 148 3.05 -1.76 7.83
C PRO A 148 4.38 -2.43 8.14
N ASP A 149 4.91 -2.22 9.35
CA ASP A 149 6.13 -2.85 9.84
C ASP A 149 6.06 -4.39 9.84
N LEU A 150 4.90 -4.98 10.17
CA LEU A 150 4.72 -6.43 10.09
C LEU A 150 4.70 -6.94 8.64
N VAL A 151 4.11 -6.17 7.73
CA VAL A 151 4.13 -6.51 6.29
C VAL A 151 5.55 -6.42 5.74
N PHE A 152 6.31 -5.38 6.10
CA PHE A 152 7.70 -5.23 5.66
C PHE A 152 8.59 -6.36 6.19
N ALA A 153 8.39 -6.77 7.46
CA ALA A 153 9.11 -7.90 8.05
C ALA A 153 8.81 -9.22 7.32
N GLU A 154 7.55 -9.48 6.97
CA GLU A 154 7.16 -10.67 6.22
C GLU A 154 7.68 -10.64 4.78
N VAL A 155 7.63 -9.48 4.11
CA VAL A 155 8.23 -9.30 2.79
C VAL A 155 9.73 -9.55 2.84
N ALA A 156 10.45 -8.97 3.84
CA ALA A 156 11.89 -9.19 4.01
C ALA A 156 12.23 -10.67 4.25
N ARG A 157 11.38 -11.39 4.99
CA ARG A 157 11.55 -12.82 5.29
C ARG A 157 11.39 -13.70 4.05
N VAL A 158 10.32 -13.48 3.28
CA VAL A 158 10.01 -14.34 2.12
C VAL A 158 10.84 -13.99 0.89
N LEU A 159 11.32 -12.76 0.79
CA LEU A 159 12.07 -12.28 -0.37
C LEU A 159 13.49 -12.86 -0.35
N ARG A 160 13.91 -13.40 -1.49
CA ARG A 160 15.30 -13.87 -1.66
C ARG A 160 16.28 -12.72 -1.54
N LYS A 161 17.51 -13.04 -1.22
CA LYS A 161 18.62 -12.09 -1.36
C LYS A 161 18.63 -11.56 -2.79
N ASP A 162 18.74 -10.24 -2.93
CA ASP A 162 18.72 -9.53 -4.21
C ASP A 162 17.38 -9.65 -4.99
N GLY A 163 16.34 -10.23 -4.38
CA GLY A 163 14.97 -10.13 -4.86
C GLY A 163 14.44 -8.70 -4.70
N VAL A 164 13.39 -8.35 -5.42
CA VAL A 164 12.84 -6.98 -5.45
C VAL A 164 11.49 -6.93 -4.75
N PHE A 165 11.29 -5.94 -3.90
CA PHE A 165 9.96 -5.51 -3.44
C PHE A 165 9.63 -4.18 -4.09
N ALA A 166 8.51 -4.11 -4.82
CA ALA A 166 8.00 -2.87 -5.41
C ALA A 166 6.56 -2.62 -4.97
N PHE A 167 6.26 -1.38 -4.61
CA PHE A 167 4.95 -1.02 -4.10
C PHE A 167 4.52 0.39 -4.50
N ALA A 168 3.20 0.58 -4.53
CA ALA A 168 2.55 1.89 -4.53
C ALA A 168 1.69 2.05 -3.28
N ALA A 169 1.70 3.24 -2.70
CA ALA A 169 0.93 3.60 -1.51
C ALA A 169 0.36 5.01 -1.63
N LEU A 170 -0.46 5.41 -0.66
CA LEU A 170 -0.90 6.80 -0.50
C LEU A 170 -0.05 7.48 0.57
N GLY A 171 0.34 8.71 0.30
CA GLY A 171 1.03 9.60 1.23
C GLY A 171 0.06 10.47 2.06
N PRO A 172 0.59 11.21 3.05
CA PRO A 172 -0.19 11.93 4.06
C PRO A 172 -1.07 13.05 3.51
N ASP A 173 -0.72 13.59 2.34
CA ASP A 173 -1.51 14.65 1.70
C ASP A 173 -2.77 14.13 0.96
N SER A 174 -3.00 12.81 0.95
CA SER A 174 -4.15 12.22 0.24
C SER A 174 -5.47 12.43 0.98
N LEU A 175 -6.51 12.78 0.22
CA LEU A 175 -7.91 12.88 0.69
C LEU A 175 -8.12 13.91 1.82
N LEU A 176 -7.28 14.95 1.89
CA LEU A 176 -7.38 16.00 2.90
C LEU A 176 -8.68 16.78 2.79
N GLU A 177 -9.25 16.93 1.58
CA GLU A 177 -10.52 17.61 1.31
C GLU A 177 -11.67 16.90 2.05
N ILE A 178 -11.74 15.58 1.98
CA ILE A 178 -12.73 14.78 2.71
C ILE A 178 -12.50 14.92 4.22
N SER A 179 -11.25 14.89 4.67
CA SER A 179 -10.92 15.03 6.10
C SER A 179 -11.33 16.40 6.64
N ARG A 180 -11.06 17.48 5.89
CA ARG A 180 -11.44 18.86 6.25
C ARG A 180 -12.96 19.05 6.26
N ALA A 181 -13.65 18.57 5.23
CA ALA A 181 -15.11 18.64 5.14
C ALA A 181 -15.80 17.97 6.33
N TRP A 182 -15.30 16.82 6.79
CA TRP A 182 -15.80 16.15 8.00
C TRP A 182 -15.41 16.87 9.28
N GLY A 183 -14.22 17.47 9.37
CA GLY A 183 -13.73 18.21 10.55
C GLY A 183 -14.64 19.37 10.93
N GLY A 184 -15.40 19.94 9.97
CA GLY A 184 -16.45 20.93 10.22
C GLY A 184 -17.79 20.37 10.74
N VAL A 185 -17.92 19.03 10.80
CA VAL A 185 -19.18 18.34 11.15
C VAL A 185 -19.09 17.61 12.47
N ASP A 186 -18.02 16.89 12.73
CA ASP A 186 -17.77 16.16 13.97
C ASP A 186 -16.26 15.92 14.21
N ASP A 187 -15.93 15.43 15.41
CA ASP A 187 -14.55 15.17 15.84
C ASP A 187 -14.06 13.75 15.53
N HIS A 188 -14.82 12.99 14.73
CA HIS A 188 -14.43 11.62 14.38
C HIS A 188 -13.45 11.58 13.21
N ALA A 189 -12.58 10.58 13.21
CA ALA A 189 -11.72 10.34 12.05
C ALA A 189 -12.51 9.63 10.93
N HIS A 190 -12.57 10.25 9.75
CA HIS A 190 -13.30 9.73 8.59
C HIS A 190 -12.38 9.22 7.48
N VAL A 191 -11.12 9.62 7.49
CA VAL A 191 -10.08 9.19 6.56
C VAL A 191 -8.96 8.50 7.33
N ASN A 192 -8.37 7.45 6.76
CA ASN A 192 -7.20 6.78 7.31
C ASN A 192 -6.01 7.74 7.33
N ARG A 193 -5.06 7.52 8.26
CA ARG A 193 -3.75 8.13 8.16
C ARG A 193 -2.88 7.32 7.22
N PHE A 194 -2.21 8.02 6.33
CA PHE A 194 -1.20 7.43 5.48
C PHE A 194 0.18 7.83 6.00
N PRO A 195 1.16 6.90 6.01
CA PRO A 195 2.51 7.21 6.48
C PRO A 195 3.22 8.14 5.48
N ASP A 196 4.11 8.99 6.01
CA ASP A 196 5.05 9.74 5.21
C ASP A 196 6.06 8.80 4.52
N MET A 197 6.57 9.21 3.35
CA MET A 197 7.54 8.39 2.61
C MET A 197 8.82 8.11 3.39
N HIS A 198 9.26 9.03 4.25
CA HIS A 198 10.45 8.84 5.10
C HIS A 198 10.19 7.76 6.14
N ASP A 199 9.00 7.77 6.79
CA ASP A 199 8.60 6.73 7.73
C ASP A 199 8.52 5.35 7.06
N VAL A 200 8.05 5.31 5.80
CA VAL A 200 8.03 4.08 4.99
C VAL A 200 9.44 3.60 4.69
N GLY A 201 10.33 4.49 4.20
CA GLY A 201 11.72 4.17 3.91
C GLY A 201 12.47 3.63 5.13
N ASP A 202 12.35 4.32 6.25
CA ASP A 202 12.93 3.89 7.53
C ASP A 202 12.37 2.54 7.99
N GLY A 203 11.06 2.32 7.78
CA GLY A 203 10.39 1.05 8.08
C GLY A 203 10.97 -0.11 7.29
N LEU A 204 11.19 0.07 6.00
CA LEU A 204 11.79 -0.92 5.10
C LEU A 204 13.21 -1.30 5.57
N VAL A 205 14.05 -0.32 5.84
CA VAL A 205 15.43 -0.53 6.31
C VAL A 205 15.45 -1.24 7.66
N ARG A 206 14.61 -0.83 8.62
CA ARG A 206 14.51 -1.50 9.94
C ARG A 206 14.10 -2.96 9.83
N CYS A 207 13.33 -3.33 8.81
CA CYS A 207 12.92 -4.71 8.56
C CYS A 207 13.97 -5.54 7.77
N GLY A 208 15.11 -4.96 7.42
CA GLY A 208 16.20 -5.67 6.73
C GLY A 208 16.12 -5.62 5.20
N LEU A 209 15.23 -4.82 4.64
CA LEU A 209 15.22 -4.51 3.20
C LEU A 209 16.29 -3.44 2.91
N ARG A 210 16.92 -3.52 1.74
CA ARG A 210 18.07 -2.68 1.38
C ARG A 210 17.75 -1.69 0.28
N ASP A 211 18.49 -0.60 0.30
CA ASP A 211 18.54 0.39 -0.77
C ASP A 211 17.15 0.86 -1.22
N PRO A 212 16.28 1.30 -0.28
CA PRO A 212 14.95 1.78 -0.66
C PRO A 212 15.07 3.04 -1.51
N VAL A 213 14.42 3.02 -2.67
CA VAL A 213 14.23 4.18 -3.54
C VAL A 213 12.74 4.52 -3.50
N LEU A 214 12.43 5.74 -3.13
CA LEU A 214 11.07 6.23 -3.00
C LEU A 214 10.89 7.48 -3.87
N ASP A 215 9.72 7.59 -4.48
CA ASP A 215 9.33 8.69 -5.34
C ASP A 215 7.87 9.08 -5.07
N ILE A 216 7.56 10.35 -5.21
CA ILE A 216 6.21 10.90 -5.01
C ILE A 216 5.70 11.46 -6.32
N ASP A 217 4.45 11.13 -6.62
CA ASP A 217 3.68 11.73 -7.69
C ASP A 217 2.36 12.27 -7.13
N ARG A 218 1.67 13.13 -7.86
CA ARG A 218 0.39 13.70 -7.46
C ARG A 218 -0.67 13.42 -8.51
N LEU A 219 -1.82 12.98 -8.05
CA LEU A 219 -2.98 12.71 -8.90
C LEU A 219 -4.17 13.53 -8.40
N THR A 220 -4.63 14.45 -9.23
CA THR A 220 -5.89 15.16 -9.00
C THR A 220 -7.03 14.39 -9.63
N VAL A 221 -8.04 14.04 -8.85
CA VAL A 221 -9.24 13.36 -9.30
C VAL A 221 -10.43 14.31 -9.23
N HIS A 222 -11.14 14.43 -10.34
CA HIS A 222 -12.31 15.29 -10.46
C HIS A 222 -13.61 14.49 -10.43
N TYR A 223 -14.55 14.89 -9.57
CA TYR A 223 -15.88 14.31 -9.47
C TYR A 223 -16.94 15.37 -9.70
N ARG A 224 -17.93 15.06 -10.56
CA ARG A 224 -19.05 15.95 -10.85
C ARG A 224 -19.98 16.15 -9.66
N ASN A 225 -20.04 15.19 -8.74
CA ASN A 225 -20.86 15.24 -7.55
C ASN A 225 -20.36 14.26 -6.47
N SER A 226 -20.83 14.46 -5.25
CA SER A 226 -20.48 13.65 -4.09
C SER A 226 -21.03 12.21 -4.18
N GLU A 227 -22.17 11.99 -4.85
CA GLU A 227 -22.75 10.66 -5.01
C GLU A 227 -21.82 9.74 -5.78
N LYS A 228 -21.26 10.23 -6.93
CA LYS A 228 -20.30 9.48 -7.72
C LYS A 228 -19.02 9.19 -6.95
N LEU A 229 -18.48 10.20 -6.23
CA LEU A 229 -17.32 10.04 -5.36
C LEU A 229 -17.52 8.90 -4.35
N PHE A 230 -18.61 8.97 -3.56
CA PHE A 230 -18.84 7.95 -2.53
C PHE A 230 -19.26 6.59 -3.10
N ALA A 231 -19.86 6.56 -4.28
CA ALA A 231 -20.13 5.32 -5.02
C ALA A 231 -18.80 4.64 -5.42
N ASP A 232 -17.85 5.38 -5.98
CA ASP A 232 -16.54 4.84 -6.39
C ASP A 232 -15.72 4.36 -5.20
N LEU A 233 -15.62 5.17 -4.13
CA LEU A 233 -14.97 4.75 -2.88
C LEU A 233 -15.60 3.48 -2.29
N THR A 234 -16.91 3.30 -2.46
CA THR A 234 -17.62 2.09 -2.01
C THR A 234 -17.27 0.91 -2.93
N SER A 235 -17.27 1.13 -4.23
CA SER A 235 -17.03 0.11 -5.25
C SER A 235 -15.62 -0.47 -5.19
N VAL A 236 -14.62 0.32 -4.73
CA VAL A 236 -13.24 -0.16 -4.52
C VAL A 236 -12.95 -0.56 -3.06
N GLY A 237 -13.96 -0.60 -2.19
CA GLY A 237 -13.78 -0.97 -0.78
C GLY A 237 -13.04 0.05 0.09
N ALA A 238 -12.75 1.24 -0.43
CA ALA A 238 -11.94 2.29 0.22
C ALA A 238 -12.72 3.14 1.24
N ARG A 239 -13.68 2.55 1.95
CA ARG A 239 -14.43 3.26 3.00
C ARG A 239 -13.73 3.15 4.36
N ASN A 240 -14.06 4.09 5.26
CA ASN A 240 -13.49 4.16 6.61
C ASN A 240 -13.58 2.83 7.39
N ALA A 241 -12.45 2.17 7.66
CA ALA A 241 -12.31 0.92 8.43
C ALA A 241 -11.71 1.13 9.83
N LEU A 242 -11.59 2.38 10.30
CA LEU A 242 -11.03 2.71 11.60
C LEU A 242 -11.86 2.05 12.73
N ARG A 243 -11.18 1.54 13.75
CA ARG A 243 -11.84 0.93 14.95
C ARG A 243 -12.71 1.92 15.67
N GLN A 244 -12.29 3.18 15.73
CA GLN A 244 -12.97 4.27 16.43
C GLN A 244 -13.95 5.07 15.56
N ARG A 245 -14.19 4.61 14.31
CA ARG A 245 -15.20 5.26 13.48
C ARG A 245 -16.55 5.28 14.18
N ASN A 246 -17.33 6.31 13.93
CA ASN A 246 -18.73 6.31 14.34
C ASN A 246 -19.46 5.15 13.63
N ARG A 247 -20.03 4.22 14.40
CA ARG A 247 -20.80 3.08 13.89
C ARG A 247 -22.30 3.40 13.75
N SER A 248 -22.74 4.54 14.27
CA SER A 248 -24.12 5.00 14.11
C SER A 248 -24.33 5.55 12.69
N LEU A 249 -25.56 5.54 12.25
CA LEU A 249 -25.93 6.18 10.99
C LEU A 249 -25.65 7.68 11.08
N VAL A 250 -24.92 8.21 10.12
CA VAL A 250 -24.77 9.66 9.97
C VAL A 250 -26.12 10.23 9.53
N GLY A 251 -26.68 11.10 10.36
CA GLY A 251 -27.95 11.74 10.04
C GLY A 251 -27.87 12.59 8.76
N LYS A 252 -28.90 12.60 7.95
CA LYS A 252 -28.97 13.32 6.65
C LYS A 252 -28.44 14.77 6.72
N ARG A 253 -28.73 15.47 7.83
CA ARG A 253 -28.30 16.88 8.05
C ARG A 253 -26.77 16.99 8.17
N ARG A 254 -26.10 16.07 8.91
CA ARG A 254 -24.65 16.05 9.07
C ARG A 254 -23.98 15.71 7.74
N PHE A 255 -24.50 14.70 7.04
CA PHE A 255 -23.96 14.31 5.73
C PHE A 255 -24.07 15.46 4.72
N ARG A 256 -25.23 16.15 4.66
CA ARG A 256 -25.40 17.32 3.79
C ARG A 256 -24.39 18.43 4.13
N LYS A 257 -24.21 18.77 5.42
CA LYS A 257 -23.22 19.78 5.85
C LYS A 257 -21.80 19.42 5.38
N MET A 258 -21.41 18.16 5.44
CA MET A 258 -20.12 17.71 4.93
C MET A 258 -20.04 17.86 3.41
N VAL A 259 -21.08 17.46 2.67
CA VAL A 259 -21.12 17.61 1.20
C VAL A 259 -21.06 19.09 0.79
N ASP A 260 -21.81 19.96 1.49
CA ASP A 260 -21.78 21.40 1.23
C ASP A 260 -20.36 21.98 1.45
N ALA A 261 -19.65 21.53 2.52
CA ALA A 261 -18.28 21.93 2.78
C ALA A 261 -17.31 21.38 1.70
N LEU A 262 -17.51 20.13 1.25
CA LEU A 262 -16.68 19.51 0.22
C LEU A 262 -16.84 20.21 -1.15
N ASN A 263 -18.04 20.66 -1.49
CA ASN A 263 -18.34 21.43 -2.71
C ASN A 263 -17.80 22.87 -2.60
N GLY A 264 -17.87 23.49 -1.42
CA GLY A 264 -17.47 24.89 -1.21
C GLY A 264 -15.98 25.17 -1.37
N ASP A 265 -15.13 24.18 -1.12
CA ASP A 265 -13.67 24.31 -1.28
C ASP A 265 -13.21 24.38 -2.76
N SER A 266 -14.08 24.08 -3.71
CA SER A 266 -13.68 23.90 -5.11
C SER A 266 -13.95 25.10 -6.03
N GLY A 267 -14.82 26.04 -5.65
CA GLY A 267 -15.15 27.25 -6.46
C GLY A 267 -15.79 26.96 -7.85
N ASP A 268 -15.79 25.71 -8.27
CA ASP A 268 -16.40 25.13 -9.46
C ASP A 268 -17.43 24.08 -9.01
N ASP A 269 -18.37 23.70 -9.89
CA ASP A 269 -19.36 22.64 -9.64
C ASP A 269 -18.76 21.22 -9.50
N GLU A 270 -17.40 21.10 -9.46
CA GLU A 270 -16.66 19.84 -9.40
C GLU A 270 -15.91 19.68 -8.07
N ILE A 271 -15.99 18.47 -7.49
CA ILE A 271 -15.18 18.08 -6.32
C ILE A 271 -13.81 17.65 -6.81
N LYS A 272 -12.74 18.31 -6.32
CA LYS A 272 -11.36 17.94 -6.58
C LYS A 272 -10.81 17.19 -5.38
N LEU A 273 -10.21 16.04 -5.61
CA LEU A 273 -9.48 15.28 -4.59
C LEU A 273 -8.02 15.15 -5.00
N GLU A 274 -7.13 15.51 -4.10
CA GLU A 274 -5.70 15.30 -4.26
C GLU A 274 -5.28 13.96 -3.65
N LEU A 275 -4.51 13.20 -4.40
CA LEU A 275 -3.87 11.98 -3.96
C LEU A 275 -2.36 12.13 -4.11
N GLU A 276 -1.64 11.97 -3.01
CA GLU A 276 -0.20 11.83 -3.00
C GLU A 276 0.13 10.36 -3.21
N LEU A 277 0.76 10.04 -4.33
CA LEU A 277 1.11 8.67 -4.72
C LEU A 277 2.56 8.41 -4.36
N VAL A 278 2.80 7.54 -3.40
CA VAL A 278 4.14 7.12 -3.00
C VAL A 278 4.48 5.81 -3.72
N TYR A 279 5.50 5.85 -4.55
CA TYR A 279 6.06 4.67 -5.22
C TYR A 279 7.37 4.29 -4.56
N GLY A 280 7.60 3.01 -4.38
CA GLY A 280 8.84 2.54 -3.80
C GLY A 280 9.29 1.21 -4.37
N HIS A 281 10.61 1.01 -4.36
CA HIS A 281 11.21 -0.31 -4.50
C HIS A 281 12.42 -0.44 -3.60
N CYS A 282 12.71 -1.67 -3.22
CA CYS A 282 13.88 -2.03 -2.41
C CYS A 282 14.28 -3.48 -2.67
N TRP A 283 15.41 -3.89 -2.13
CA TRP A 283 16.02 -5.19 -2.37
C TRP A 283 15.98 -6.06 -1.11
N GLY A 284 15.84 -7.36 -1.30
CA GLY A 284 15.94 -8.35 -0.23
C GLY A 284 17.35 -8.38 0.37
N GLY A 285 17.44 -8.29 1.70
CA GLY A 285 18.71 -8.31 2.44
C GLY A 285 19.36 -9.69 2.51
N GLY A 286 18.60 -10.77 2.35
CA GLY A 286 19.01 -12.14 2.65
C GLY A 286 18.97 -12.42 4.15
N ALA A 287 19.14 -13.70 4.53
CA ALA A 287 19.20 -14.08 5.95
C ALA A 287 20.42 -13.41 6.62
N GLY A 288 20.17 -12.65 7.67
CA GLY A 288 21.20 -12.32 8.64
C GLY A 288 21.91 -10.98 8.52
N LEU A 289 21.22 -9.90 8.16
CA LEU A 289 21.70 -8.58 8.59
C LEU A 289 21.16 -8.35 10.01
N ASP A 290 21.97 -8.71 11.02
CA ASP A 290 21.74 -8.23 12.39
C ASP A 290 21.98 -6.72 12.42
N PRO A 291 20.94 -5.87 12.65
CA PRO A 291 21.12 -4.42 12.71
C PRO A 291 22.14 -3.98 13.79
N ALA A 292 22.43 -4.84 14.76
CA ALA A 292 23.41 -4.60 15.81
C ALA A 292 24.85 -4.88 15.39
N ASN A 293 25.08 -5.55 14.25
CA ASN A 293 26.40 -5.98 13.77
C ASN A 293 26.79 -5.41 12.40
N TYR A 294 26.38 -4.19 12.10
CA TYR A 294 26.82 -3.51 10.87
C TYR A 294 28.31 -3.16 10.98
N ARG A 295 29.17 -4.01 10.44
CA ARG A 295 30.60 -3.74 10.31
C ARG A 295 30.88 -3.19 8.91
N ILE A 296 31.22 -1.91 8.83
CA ILE A 296 31.76 -1.33 7.60
C ILE A 296 33.24 -1.69 7.55
N ASP A 297 33.63 -2.47 6.55
CA ASP A 297 35.05 -2.69 6.25
C ASP A 297 35.62 -1.40 5.65
N ALA A 298 36.29 -0.61 6.50
CA ALA A 298 36.87 0.66 6.12
C ALA A 298 37.92 0.56 5.01
N SER A 299 38.46 -0.64 4.77
CA SER A 299 39.46 -0.89 3.68
C SER A 299 38.80 -0.80 2.29
N ARG A 300 37.46 -0.90 2.20
CA ARG A 300 36.70 -0.81 0.95
C ARG A 300 36.21 0.60 0.62
N ILE A 301 36.48 1.58 1.47
CA ILE A 301 36.15 2.99 1.19
C ILE A 301 37.25 3.58 0.31
N PRO A 302 36.98 3.96 -0.96
CA PRO A 302 37.99 4.57 -1.80
C PRO A 302 38.32 5.95 -1.24
N LEU A 303 39.50 6.10 -0.67
CA LEU A 303 40.01 7.41 -0.28
C LEU A 303 40.28 8.22 -1.57
N ARG A 304 39.54 9.31 -1.76
CA ARG A 304 39.89 10.32 -2.76
C ARG A 304 41.28 10.86 -2.40
N ARG A 305 42.27 10.51 -3.21
CA ARG A 305 43.56 11.20 -3.18
C ARG A 305 43.32 12.60 -3.77
N GLY A 306 43.54 13.63 -2.95
CA GLY A 306 43.56 15.03 -3.38
C GLY A 306 44.71 15.32 -4.34
#